data_7560b1310673ed9f8c78d8afaad99d2b
#
_entry.id   7560b1310673ed9f8c78d8afaad99d2b
#
_cell.length_a   1.000
_cell.length_b   1.000
_cell.length_c   1.000
_cell.angle_alpha   90.00
_cell.angle_beta   90.00
_cell.angle_gamma   90.00
#
_symmetry.space_group_name_H-M   'P 1'
#
loop_
_entity.id
_entity.type
_entity.pdbx_description
1 polymer ?
#
loop_
_entity_poly.entity_id
_entity_poly.type
_entity_poly.pdbx_seq_one_letter_code
_entity_poly.pdbx_strand_id
1 'polypeptide(L)'
;MMNIQINSTNLDDIHTLIIGIPEHMNQLNDIVYHEQSLMNDLKVLKKNHIIQGATGKITTSMIYIQQQPKRLITVGLGNIKELTYADYLIIWGNVFQFLKQEHITEAELLLNSFLSPHIEDDVVTKTLGLQSEQAIYQFDNYKSDKRAPYQPDLHVNVDCDLEKIETKIQEGKTVGESINLARELSQIPPNLLTPQYFAELVVQHFKDSSVEVDIKDGQKIQSEGFGLIHAVGKGSIHEPRVITMQYDGSRTDEKPIVLVGKGITYDSGGYSIKSKIGMQTMKFDMCGAANVVAMIEVAHQLALPINIIGIIASAENMINDKAMKPDDVYTALSGETVEVLNTDAEGRLVLGDAVAYATQFQPQVILDFATLTGAAIVALGEDKAAAFETNASEQLKAILSISKTVDEQVFELPITKTERQLIKNSDVADLVNHTNGQGKALFAASFISHFSGSVPHLHFDIAG
;
A
#
# COMPACT_ATOMS: atom_id res chain seq x y z
N MET A 1 -3.10 18.49 1.38
CA MET A 1 -3.92 17.71 2.34
C MET A 1 -5.28 18.38 2.46
N MET A 2 -6.34 17.58 2.54
CA MET A 2 -7.68 18.10 2.81
C MET A 2 -7.81 18.52 4.27
N ASN A 3 -8.41 19.68 4.52
CA ASN A 3 -8.74 20.12 5.87
C ASN A 3 -10.14 19.60 6.23
N ILE A 4 -10.24 18.73 7.24
CA ILE A 4 -11.50 18.21 7.76
C ILE A 4 -11.73 18.82 9.14
N GLN A 5 -12.85 19.52 9.30
CA GLN A 5 -13.26 20.16 10.56
C GLN A 5 -14.58 19.54 11.03
N ILE A 6 -14.67 19.18 12.32
CA ILE A 6 -15.86 18.52 12.87
C ILE A 6 -16.67 19.54 13.67
N ASN A 7 -17.98 19.56 13.43
CA ASN A 7 -18.95 20.43 14.08
C ASN A 7 -18.48 21.89 14.21
N SER A 8 -17.95 22.43 13.11
CA SER A 8 -17.54 23.84 13.04
C SER A 8 -18.72 24.77 13.34
N THR A 9 -18.45 25.90 13.96
CA THR A 9 -19.42 27.01 14.12
C THR A 9 -19.30 27.99 12.95
N ASN A 10 -20.37 28.66 12.55
CA ASN A 10 -20.45 29.62 11.43
C ASN A 10 -20.48 28.98 10.04
N LEU A 11 -21.38 28.00 9.83
CA LEU A 11 -21.59 27.32 8.56
C LEU A 11 -22.58 28.04 7.63
N ASP A 12 -23.10 29.20 7.99
CA ASP A 12 -24.14 29.92 7.23
C ASP A 12 -23.68 30.30 5.82
N ASP A 13 -22.39 30.61 5.66
CA ASP A 13 -21.79 30.97 4.37
C ASP A 13 -21.43 29.81 3.47
N ILE A 14 -21.49 28.57 3.97
CA ILE A 14 -21.19 27.38 3.16
C ILE A 14 -22.38 27.06 2.26
N HIS A 15 -22.18 27.15 0.95
CA HIS A 15 -23.26 26.97 -0.04
C HIS A 15 -23.46 25.54 -0.53
N THR A 16 -22.58 24.59 -0.15
CA THR A 16 -22.63 23.20 -0.61
C THR A 16 -22.89 22.26 0.57
N LEU A 17 -23.95 21.45 0.45
CA LEU A 17 -24.35 20.45 1.44
C LEU A 17 -24.28 19.06 0.81
N ILE A 18 -23.62 18.09 1.50
CA ILE A 18 -23.44 16.72 1.06
C ILE A 18 -24.22 15.78 1.99
N ILE A 19 -25.07 14.92 1.41
CA ILE A 19 -25.86 13.94 2.16
C ILE A 19 -25.88 12.57 1.48
N GLY A 20 -25.91 11.50 2.30
CA GLY A 20 -26.10 10.12 1.86
C GLY A 20 -27.57 9.79 1.60
N ILE A 21 -27.85 9.08 0.52
CA ILE A 21 -29.23 8.69 0.14
C ILE A 21 -29.27 7.19 -0.15
N PRO A 22 -30.05 6.39 0.63
CA PRO A 22 -30.22 4.97 0.36
C PRO A 22 -31.03 4.73 -0.92
N GLU A 23 -30.96 3.52 -1.45
CA GLU A 23 -31.78 3.11 -2.58
C GLU A 23 -33.28 3.22 -2.26
N HIS A 24 -33.68 2.85 -1.06
CA HIS A 24 -35.06 2.91 -0.58
C HIS A 24 -35.21 3.99 0.51
N MET A 25 -36.01 5.03 0.22
CA MET A 25 -36.21 6.19 1.11
C MET A 25 -36.82 5.86 2.49
N ASN A 26 -37.49 4.72 2.65
CA ASN A 26 -37.98 4.24 3.94
C ASN A 26 -36.87 3.74 4.88
N GLN A 27 -35.67 3.61 4.38
CA GLN A 27 -34.47 3.28 5.15
C GLN A 27 -33.72 4.51 5.65
N LEU A 28 -34.08 5.71 5.18
CA LEU A 28 -33.45 6.97 5.55
C LEU A 28 -34.13 7.50 6.83
N ASN A 29 -33.33 7.79 7.85
CA ASN A 29 -33.77 8.54 9.03
C ASN A 29 -34.09 9.99 8.63
N ASP A 30 -34.83 10.72 9.47
CA ASP A 30 -35.09 12.13 9.20
C ASP A 30 -33.76 12.92 9.22
N ILE A 31 -33.49 13.61 8.14
CA ILE A 31 -32.35 14.53 8.02
C ILE A 31 -32.86 15.92 8.39
N VAL A 32 -32.41 16.40 9.54
CA VAL A 32 -32.68 17.75 10.01
C VAL A 32 -31.44 18.61 9.82
N TYR A 33 -31.59 19.75 9.18
CA TYR A 33 -30.51 20.71 8.99
C TYR A 33 -31.02 22.12 9.30
N HIS A 34 -30.37 22.83 10.21
CA HIS A 34 -30.82 24.12 10.75
C HIS A 34 -32.30 24.13 11.18
N GLU A 35 -32.69 23.14 11.98
CA GLU A 35 -34.07 22.89 12.46
C GLU A 35 -35.10 22.62 11.36
N GLN A 36 -34.70 22.51 10.08
CA GLN A 36 -35.55 22.18 8.94
C GLN A 36 -35.37 20.71 8.56
N SER A 37 -36.48 19.92 8.50
CA SER A 37 -36.45 18.58 7.92
C SER A 37 -36.33 18.64 6.41
N LEU A 38 -35.37 17.92 5.85
CA LEU A 38 -35.14 17.82 4.39
C LEU A 38 -35.94 16.69 3.75
N MET A 39 -36.65 15.85 4.52
CA MET A 39 -37.28 14.62 4.05
C MET A 39 -38.32 14.85 2.96
N ASN A 40 -39.08 15.94 3.02
CA ASN A 40 -40.11 16.21 1.99
C ASN A 40 -39.44 16.56 0.66
N ASP A 41 -38.42 17.40 0.67
CA ASP A 41 -37.68 17.79 -0.54
C ASP A 41 -36.99 16.59 -1.15
N LEU A 42 -36.31 15.75 -0.33
CA LEU A 42 -35.65 14.54 -0.79
C LEU A 42 -36.61 13.53 -1.41
N LYS A 43 -37.81 13.33 -0.81
CA LYS A 43 -38.84 12.46 -1.38
C LYS A 43 -39.35 12.97 -2.74
N VAL A 44 -39.54 14.28 -2.88
CA VAL A 44 -39.94 14.90 -4.13
C VAL A 44 -38.87 14.73 -5.21
N LEU A 45 -37.59 15.02 -4.86
CA LEU A 45 -36.47 14.86 -5.78
C LEU A 45 -36.28 13.40 -6.20
N LYS A 46 -36.42 12.44 -5.28
CA LYS A 46 -36.34 11.00 -5.57
C LYS A 46 -37.48 10.53 -6.48
N LYS A 47 -38.72 10.94 -6.18
CA LYS A 47 -39.92 10.59 -6.97
C LYS A 47 -39.80 11.09 -8.42
N ASN A 48 -39.18 12.25 -8.63
CA ASN A 48 -38.96 12.83 -9.96
C ASN A 48 -37.63 12.38 -10.60
N HIS A 49 -36.94 11.37 -10.05
CA HIS A 49 -35.67 10.81 -10.55
C HIS A 49 -34.54 11.83 -10.67
N ILE A 50 -34.60 12.94 -9.91
CA ILE A 50 -33.52 13.95 -9.85
C ILE A 50 -32.36 13.43 -9.02
N ILE A 51 -32.63 12.71 -7.93
CA ILE A 51 -31.62 12.06 -7.09
C ILE A 51 -31.71 10.54 -7.18
N GLN A 52 -30.56 9.88 -7.05
CA GLN A 52 -30.44 8.42 -7.20
C GLN A 52 -29.73 7.83 -5.96
N GLY A 53 -30.17 6.62 -5.57
CA GLY A 53 -29.61 5.95 -4.38
C GLY A 53 -28.63 4.83 -4.69
N ALA A 54 -28.26 4.58 -5.96
CA ALA A 54 -27.28 3.54 -6.29
C ALA A 54 -25.90 3.87 -5.71
N THR A 55 -25.18 2.87 -5.18
CA THR A 55 -23.91 3.03 -4.47
C THR A 55 -22.92 3.93 -5.24
N GLY A 56 -22.40 4.94 -4.59
CA GLY A 56 -21.42 5.88 -5.13
C GLY A 56 -21.98 6.84 -6.20
N LYS A 57 -23.26 6.78 -6.54
CA LYS A 57 -23.86 7.69 -7.53
C LYS A 57 -24.03 9.08 -6.94
N ILE A 58 -23.42 10.07 -7.59
CA ILE A 58 -23.55 11.47 -7.19
C ILE A 58 -24.56 12.18 -8.08
N THR A 59 -25.44 12.96 -7.46
CA THR A 59 -26.35 13.86 -8.16
C THR A 59 -26.39 15.22 -7.46
N THR A 60 -26.65 16.28 -8.21
CA THR A 60 -26.71 17.63 -7.67
C THR A 60 -28.08 18.24 -7.93
N SER A 61 -28.55 19.03 -6.98
CA SER A 61 -29.77 19.83 -7.09
C SER A 61 -29.63 21.11 -6.27
N MET A 62 -30.63 21.97 -6.34
CA MET A 62 -30.74 23.17 -5.49
C MET A 62 -31.86 22.92 -4.47
N ILE A 63 -31.58 23.25 -3.22
CA ILE A 63 -32.59 23.29 -2.15
C ILE A 63 -32.59 24.66 -1.47
N TYR A 64 -33.66 24.97 -0.75
CA TYR A 64 -33.76 26.22 0.02
C TYR A 64 -33.79 25.89 1.52
N ILE A 65 -32.82 26.40 2.24
CA ILE A 65 -32.75 26.32 3.69
C ILE A 65 -32.95 27.70 4.26
N GLN A 66 -33.98 27.91 5.09
CA GLN A 66 -34.33 29.23 5.62
C GLN A 66 -34.36 30.31 4.53
N GLN A 67 -34.93 29.97 3.36
CA GLN A 67 -35.04 30.83 2.15
C GLN A 67 -33.69 31.12 1.44
N GLN A 68 -32.58 30.56 1.89
CA GLN A 68 -31.28 30.69 1.21
C GLN A 68 -31.05 29.47 0.27
N PRO A 69 -30.61 29.70 -0.97
CA PRO A 69 -30.32 28.60 -1.89
C PRO A 69 -29.02 27.91 -1.48
N LYS A 70 -29.05 26.57 -1.36
CA LYS A 70 -27.85 25.74 -1.17
C LYS A 70 -27.75 24.69 -2.27
N ARG A 71 -26.55 24.47 -2.78
CA ARG A 71 -26.23 23.34 -3.66
C ARG A 71 -26.29 22.05 -2.84
N LEU A 72 -27.22 21.18 -3.17
CA LEU A 72 -27.32 19.86 -2.55
C LEU A 72 -26.60 18.85 -3.42
N ILE A 73 -25.63 18.17 -2.85
CA ILE A 73 -24.96 17.00 -3.41
C ILE A 73 -25.50 15.76 -2.70
N THR A 74 -26.17 14.89 -3.43
CA THR A 74 -26.62 13.60 -2.88
C THR A 74 -25.75 12.49 -3.36
N VAL A 75 -25.41 11.58 -2.45
CA VAL A 75 -24.53 10.43 -2.67
C VAL A 75 -25.31 9.15 -2.42
N GLY A 76 -25.44 8.32 -3.43
CA GLY A 76 -26.13 7.05 -3.32
C GLY A 76 -25.39 6.06 -2.42
N LEU A 77 -26.10 5.45 -1.48
CA LEU A 77 -25.58 4.44 -0.58
C LEU A 77 -25.94 3.00 -0.99
N GLY A 78 -26.83 2.84 -1.99
CA GLY A 78 -27.35 1.52 -2.34
C GLY A 78 -28.25 0.94 -1.24
N ASN A 79 -28.19 -0.37 -1.06
CA ASN A 79 -28.87 -1.06 0.02
C ASN A 79 -28.05 -0.94 1.32
N ILE A 80 -28.50 -0.10 2.25
CA ILE A 80 -27.77 0.17 3.50
C ILE A 80 -27.62 -1.05 4.42
N LYS A 81 -28.33 -2.15 4.14
CA LYS A 81 -28.20 -3.41 4.92
C LYS A 81 -27.02 -4.26 4.46
N GLU A 82 -26.46 -3.98 3.31
CA GLU A 82 -25.40 -4.76 2.66
C GLU A 82 -24.10 -3.97 2.46
N LEU A 83 -24.04 -2.74 3.01
CA LEU A 83 -22.86 -1.88 2.91
C LEU A 83 -21.61 -2.57 3.47
N THR A 84 -20.53 -2.45 2.72
CA THR A 84 -19.21 -3.00 3.05
C THR A 84 -18.16 -1.89 3.15
N TYR A 85 -16.96 -2.24 3.59
CA TYR A 85 -15.79 -1.36 3.56
C TYR A 85 -15.51 -0.88 2.11
N ALA A 86 -15.56 -1.78 1.13
CA ALA A 86 -15.38 -1.46 -0.29
C ALA A 86 -16.40 -0.43 -0.80
N ASP A 87 -17.66 -0.54 -0.39
CA ASP A 87 -18.68 0.44 -0.78
C ASP A 87 -18.34 1.84 -0.27
N TYR A 88 -17.84 1.97 0.96
CA TYR A 88 -17.44 3.27 1.50
C TYR A 88 -16.17 3.82 0.84
N LEU A 89 -15.23 2.98 0.41
CA LEU A 89 -14.12 3.45 -0.42
C LEU A 89 -14.63 4.08 -1.73
N ILE A 90 -15.60 3.43 -2.39
CA ILE A 90 -16.23 3.95 -3.62
C ILE A 90 -17.02 5.23 -3.34
N ILE A 91 -17.83 5.25 -2.28
CA ILE A 91 -18.66 6.40 -1.89
C ILE A 91 -17.77 7.62 -1.66
N TRP A 92 -16.80 7.53 -0.76
CA TRP A 92 -15.92 8.65 -0.44
C TRP A 92 -14.99 9.03 -1.59
N GLY A 93 -14.45 8.03 -2.31
CA GLY A 93 -13.64 8.26 -3.49
C GLY A 93 -14.39 9.10 -4.54
N ASN A 94 -15.64 8.74 -4.82
CA ASN A 94 -16.49 9.49 -5.76
C ASN A 94 -16.82 10.90 -5.25
N VAL A 95 -17.11 11.06 -3.96
CA VAL A 95 -17.35 12.39 -3.35
C VAL A 95 -16.15 13.30 -3.60
N PHE A 96 -14.95 12.88 -3.21
CA PHE A 96 -13.77 13.73 -3.31
C PHE A 96 -13.34 13.98 -4.76
N GLN A 97 -13.46 12.99 -5.63
CA GLN A 97 -13.23 13.19 -7.07
C GLN A 97 -14.24 14.20 -7.66
N PHE A 98 -15.51 14.11 -7.27
CA PHE A 98 -16.53 15.04 -7.73
C PHE A 98 -16.25 16.47 -7.24
N LEU A 99 -15.93 16.66 -5.96
CA LEU A 99 -15.56 17.97 -5.42
C LEU A 99 -14.37 18.58 -6.17
N LYS A 100 -13.36 17.77 -6.48
CA LYS A 100 -12.18 18.17 -7.26
C LYS A 100 -12.54 18.56 -8.69
N GLN A 101 -13.37 17.77 -9.38
CA GLN A 101 -13.81 18.02 -10.77
C GLN A 101 -14.63 19.30 -10.88
N GLU A 102 -15.49 19.57 -9.90
CA GLU A 102 -16.36 20.75 -9.84
C GLU A 102 -15.67 21.98 -9.21
N HIS A 103 -14.38 21.83 -8.82
CA HIS A 103 -13.61 22.90 -8.15
C HIS A 103 -14.30 23.46 -6.89
N ILE A 104 -15.02 22.60 -6.15
CA ILE A 104 -15.67 23.00 -4.90
C ILE A 104 -14.59 23.05 -3.81
N THR A 105 -14.36 24.22 -3.27
CA THR A 105 -13.31 24.47 -2.27
C THR A 105 -13.80 24.34 -0.85
N GLU A 106 -15.11 24.36 -0.62
CA GLU A 106 -15.72 24.27 0.70
C GLU A 106 -17.07 23.56 0.63
N ALA A 107 -17.30 22.62 1.53
CA ALA A 107 -18.55 21.88 1.61
C ALA A 107 -18.83 21.40 3.04
N GLU A 108 -20.13 21.28 3.36
CA GLU A 108 -20.61 20.67 4.59
C GLU A 108 -21.12 19.25 4.32
N LEU A 109 -20.71 18.30 5.16
CA LEU A 109 -21.09 16.89 5.10
C LEU A 109 -21.95 16.52 6.32
N LEU A 110 -23.16 16.07 6.11
CA LEU A 110 -23.98 15.50 7.18
C LEU A 110 -23.65 14.01 7.37
N LEU A 111 -22.69 13.72 8.23
CA LEU A 111 -22.16 12.36 8.39
C LEU A 111 -23.23 11.37 8.86
N ASN A 112 -24.17 11.79 9.71
CA ASN A 112 -25.27 10.93 10.17
C ASN A 112 -26.09 10.32 9.02
N SER A 113 -26.16 10.98 7.86
CA SER A 113 -26.86 10.46 6.69
C SER A 113 -26.13 9.29 5.99
N PHE A 114 -24.86 9.07 6.32
CA PHE A 114 -24.01 7.99 5.81
C PHE A 114 -23.90 6.81 6.77
N LEU A 115 -24.29 6.98 8.04
CA LEU A 115 -24.23 5.92 9.03
C LEU A 115 -25.33 4.89 8.81
N SER A 116 -25.05 3.63 9.12
CA SER A 116 -25.99 2.52 9.02
C SER A 116 -25.84 1.60 10.22
N PRO A 117 -26.95 1.08 10.80
CA PRO A 117 -26.89 0.15 11.93
C PRO A 117 -26.28 -1.22 11.56
N HIS A 118 -25.95 -1.43 10.30
CA HIS A 118 -25.42 -2.70 9.77
C HIS A 118 -23.91 -2.68 9.53
N ILE A 119 -23.24 -1.53 9.73
CA ILE A 119 -21.80 -1.37 9.64
C ILE A 119 -21.30 -0.48 10.77
N GLU A 120 -20.10 -0.74 11.26
CA GLU A 120 -19.52 0.06 12.35
C GLU A 120 -19.19 1.48 11.88
N ASP A 121 -19.50 2.49 12.70
CA ASP A 121 -19.21 3.89 12.42
C ASP A 121 -17.71 4.12 12.18
N ASP A 122 -16.84 3.31 12.82
CA ASP A 122 -15.40 3.33 12.64
C ASP A 122 -15.00 3.05 11.17
N VAL A 123 -15.70 2.15 10.49
CA VAL A 123 -15.46 1.86 9.05
C VAL A 123 -15.80 3.08 8.21
N VAL A 124 -16.93 3.72 8.48
CA VAL A 124 -17.39 4.91 7.75
C VAL A 124 -16.40 6.05 7.89
N THR A 125 -15.96 6.31 9.12
CA THR A 125 -15.09 7.44 9.47
C THR A 125 -13.64 7.23 9.04
N LYS A 126 -13.10 6.02 9.23
CA LYS A 126 -11.75 5.68 8.74
C LYS A 126 -11.65 5.74 7.22
N THR A 127 -12.64 5.21 6.49
CA THR A 127 -12.64 5.27 5.03
C THR A 127 -12.84 6.70 4.51
N LEU A 128 -13.60 7.55 5.23
CA LEU A 128 -13.69 8.99 4.95
C LEU A 128 -12.31 9.64 5.04
N GLY A 129 -11.59 9.45 6.15
CA GLY A 129 -10.24 9.97 6.33
C GLY A 129 -9.26 9.45 5.27
N LEU A 130 -9.27 8.14 5.02
CA LEU A 130 -8.40 7.49 4.04
C LEU A 130 -8.62 8.04 2.62
N GLN A 131 -9.86 8.13 2.16
CA GLN A 131 -10.17 8.61 0.82
C GLN A 131 -9.99 10.12 0.68
N SER A 132 -10.06 10.90 1.76
CA SER A 132 -9.74 12.33 1.73
C SER A 132 -8.32 12.63 1.26
N GLU A 133 -7.39 11.69 1.45
CA GLU A 133 -6.01 11.79 0.96
C GLU A 133 -5.81 11.06 -0.38
N GLN A 134 -6.33 9.84 -0.50
CA GLN A 134 -6.10 9.02 -1.69
C GLN A 134 -6.80 9.53 -2.94
N ALA A 135 -8.07 9.95 -2.82
CA ALA A 135 -8.87 10.32 -3.99
C ALA A 135 -8.41 11.65 -4.64
N ILE A 136 -7.76 12.51 -3.89
CA ILE A 136 -7.26 13.79 -4.41
C ILE A 136 -5.77 13.75 -4.76
N TYR A 137 -5.09 12.62 -4.51
CA TYR A 137 -3.67 12.44 -4.81
C TYR A 137 -3.34 12.86 -6.25
N GLN A 138 -2.21 13.52 -6.41
CA GLN A 138 -1.74 14.01 -7.69
C GLN A 138 -0.22 13.93 -7.75
N PHE A 139 0.29 13.33 -8.81
CA PHE A 139 1.71 13.27 -9.08
C PHE A 139 2.00 13.95 -10.42
N ASP A 140 2.58 15.14 -10.40
CA ASP A 140 3.02 15.90 -11.57
C ASP A 140 4.37 16.60 -11.33
N ASN A 141 5.16 16.07 -10.39
CA ASN A 141 6.41 16.64 -9.88
C ASN A 141 7.43 16.96 -10.98
N TYR A 142 7.39 16.20 -12.08
CA TYR A 142 8.33 16.30 -13.21
C TYR A 142 7.75 17.01 -14.44
N LYS A 143 6.52 17.51 -14.36
CA LYS A 143 5.94 18.32 -15.43
C LYS A 143 6.38 19.76 -15.32
N SER A 144 6.59 20.43 -16.47
CA SER A 144 6.87 21.86 -16.52
C SER A 144 5.67 22.71 -16.14
N ASP A 145 4.47 22.23 -16.49
CA ASP A 145 3.19 22.85 -16.12
C ASP A 145 2.54 22.00 -15.01
N LYS A 146 2.68 22.46 -13.78
CA LYS A 146 2.13 21.81 -12.59
C LYS A 146 0.75 22.35 -12.26
N ARG A 147 -0.18 21.45 -12.00
CA ARG A 147 -1.48 21.85 -11.50
C ARG A 147 -1.39 22.36 -10.07
N ALA A 148 -2.18 23.37 -9.73
CA ALA A 148 -2.30 23.80 -8.33
C ALA A 148 -2.83 22.63 -7.47
N PRO A 149 -2.28 22.42 -6.25
CA PRO A 149 -2.83 21.43 -5.33
C PRO A 149 -4.29 21.73 -5.02
N TYR A 150 -5.15 20.73 -5.10
CA TYR A 150 -6.54 20.84 -4.67
C TYR A 150 -6.61 20.53 -3.16
N GLN A 151 -7.02 21.53 -2.38
CA GLN A 151 -7.07 21.47 -0.92
C GLN A 151 -8.40 22.08 -0.43
N PRO A 152 -9.49 21.30 -0.47
CA PRO A 152 -10.79 21.79 0.00
C PRO A 152 -10.90 21.73 1.52
N ASP A 153 -11.79 22.57 2.06
CA ASP A 153 -12.27 22.50 3.44
C ASP A 153 -13.57 21.67 3.48
N LEU A 154 -13.57 20.61 4.29
CA LEU A 154 -14.75 19.77 4.52
C LEU A 154 -15.20 19.93 5.97
N HIS A 155 -16.40 20.47 6.16
CA HIS A 155 -17.03 20.61 7.46
C HIS A 155 -17.95 19.43 7.72
N VAL A 156 -17.54 18.52 8.60
CA VAL A 156 -18.30 17.30 8.94
C VAL A 156 -19.21 17.60 10.13
N ASN A 157 -20.50 17.52 9.88
CA ASN A 157 -21.53 17.67 10.91
C ASN A 157 -22.01 16.28 11.36
N VAL A 158 -21.98 16.06 12.68
CA VAL A 158 -22.33 14.76 13.27
C VAL A 158 -22.90 14.92 14.69
N ASP A 159 -23.92 14.11 15.03
CA ASP A 159 -24.61 14.07 16.33
C ASP A 159 -24.19 12.82 17.14
N CYS A 160 -22.90 12.63 17.38
CA CYS A 160 -22.41 11.50 18.18
C CYS A 160 -21.09 11.85 18.85
N ASP A 161 -20.39 10.86 19.43
CA ASP A 161 -19.12 11.04 20.13
C ASP A 161 -18.05 11.67 19.23
N LEU A 162 -17.84 12.98 19.41
CA LEU A 162 -16.96 13.79 18.56
C LEU A 162 -15.50 13.34 18.63
N GLU A 163 -15.00 13.06 19.84
CA GLU A 163 -13.60 12.67 20.05
C GLU A 163 -13.29 11.34 19.34
N LYS A 164 -14.21 10.39 19.42
CA LYS A 164 -14.09 9.11 18.73
C LYS A 164 -14.07 9.31 17.19
N ILE A 165 -14.98 10.11 16.65
CA ILE A 165 -15.09 10.38 15.22
C ILE A 165 -13.81 11.04 14.70
N GLU A 166 -13.32 12.08 15.37
CA GLU A 166 -12.09 12.79 15.01
C GLU A 166 -10.90 11.84 14.99
N THR A 167 -10.74 11.04 16.03
CA THR A 167 -9.68 10.04 16.13
C THR A 167 -9.72 9.07 14.96
N LYS A 168 -10.90 8.55 14.59
CA LYS A 168 -11.04 7.57 13.50
C LYS A 168 -10.80 8.17 12.11
N ILE A 169 -11.25 9.40 11.88
CA ILE A 169 -10.92 10.14 10.65
C ILE A 169 -9.40 10.35 10.56
N GLN A 170 -8.75 10.73 11.66
CA GLN A 170 -7.31 10.94 11.66
C GLN A 170 -6.52 9.64 11.46
N GLU A 171 -6.95 8.51 12.05
CA GLU A 171 -6.39 7.19 11.75
C GLU A 171 -6.47 6.88 10.24
N GLY A 172 -7.62 7.13 9.63
CA GLY A 172 -7.83 6.94 8.20
C GLY A 172 -6.93 7.84 7.35
N LYS A 173 -6.81 9.13 7.70
CA LYS A 173 -5.92 10.08 7.01
C LYS A 173 -4.47 9.61 7.06
N THR A 174 -3.97 9.22 8.23
CA THR A 174 -2.62 8.71 8.39
C THR A 174 -2.34 7.52 7.46
N VAL A 175 -3.27 6.57 7.36
CA VAL A 175 -3.14 5.45 6.42
C VAL A 175 -3.14 5.96 4.97
N GLY A 176 -4.05 6.88 4.61
CA GLY A 176 -4.12 7.48 3.27
C GLY A 176 -2.86 8.22 2.86
N GLU A 177 -2.28 9.00 3.75
CA GLU A 177 -1.01 9.72 3.56
C GLU A 177 0.16 8.74 3.35
N SER A 178 0.21 7.67 4.14
CA SER A 178 1.27 6.64 4.01
C SER A 178 1.15 5.84 2.70
N ILE A 179 -0.07 5.54 2.25
CA ILE A 179 -0.28 4.96 0.91
C ILE A 179 0.20 5.92 -0.17
N ASN A 180 -0.07 7.22 -0.03
CA ASN A 180 0.41 8.23 -0.96
C ASN A 180 1.95 8.34 -0.94
N LEU A 181 2.60 8.16 0.22
CA LEU A 181 4.06 8.06 0.32
C LEU A 181 4.60 6.89 -0.53
N ALA A 182 4.00 5.70 -0.41
CA ALA A 182 4.38 4.56 -1.24
C ALA A 182 4.20 4.85 -2.74
N ARG A 183 3.08 5.49 -3.13
CA ARG A 183 2.82 5.92 -4.50
C ARG A 183 3.86 6.95 -4.99
N GLU A 184 4.21 7.92 -4.15
CA GLU A 184 5.20 8.95 -4.48
C GLU A 184 6.57 8.33 -4.74
N LEU A 185 7.06 7.48 -3.84
CA LEU A 185 8.33 6.76 -4.02
C LEU A 185 8.34 5.94 -5.30
N SER A 186 7.25 5.22 -5.59
CA SER A 186 7.13 4.36 -6.77
C SER A 186 7.07 5.15 -8.10
N GLN A 187 6.62 6.40 -8.08
CA GLN A 187 6.50 7.22 -9.28
C GLN A 187 7.79 7.95 -9.67
N ILE A 188 8.78 8.02 -8.78
CA ILE A 188 10.05 8.70 -9.08
C ILE A 188 10.71 8.01 -10.28
N PRO A 189 11.14 8.75 -11.32
CA PRO A 189 11.84 8.17 -12.47
C PRO A 189 13.16 7.49 -12.06
N PRO A 190 13.54 6.36 -12.69
CA PRO A 190 14.69 5.56 -12.25
C PRO A 190 16.05 6.24 -12.45
N ASN A 191 16.14 7.24 -13.34
CA ASN A 191 17.35 8.07 -13.45
C ASN A 191 17.57 8.99 -12.23
N LEU A 192 16.57 9.13 -11.37
CA LEU A 192 16.65 9.86 -10.10
C LEU A 192 16.61 8.90 -8.90
N LEU A 193 15.68 7.94 -8.90
CA LEU A 193 15.56 6.96 -7.81
C LEU A 193 16.63 5.87 -7.96
N THR A 194 17.88 6.22 -7.71
CA THR A 194 18.96 5.25 -7.56
C THR A 194 18.91 4.61 -6.16
N PRO A 195 19.56 3.45 -5.90
CA PRO A 195 19.62 2.87 -4.55
C PRO A 195 20.13 3.83 -3.49
N GLN A 196 21.12 4.66 -3.84
CA GLN A 196 21.65 5.68 -2.94
C GLN A 196 20.61 6.76 -2.65
N TYR A 197 19.97 7.32 -3.67
CA TYR A 197 18.97 8.37 -3.47
C TYR A 197 17.74 7.86 -2.71
N PHE A 198 17.34 6.61 -2.95
CA PHE A 198 16.28 5.98 -2.16
C PHE A 198 16.64 5.91 -0.67
N ALA A 199 17.87 5.49 -0.34
CA ALA A 199 18.35 5.49 1.04
C ALA A 199 18.35 6.91 1.66
N GLU A 200 18.80 7.93 0.90
CA GLU A 200 18.79 9.33 1.33
C GLU A 200 17.37 9.83 1.61
N LEU A 201 16.40 9.49 0.76
CA LEU A 201 14.97 9.84 0.96
C LEU A 201 14.42 9.22 2.24
N VAL A 202 14.70 7.94 2.51
CA VAL A 202 14.26 7.25 3.72
C VAL A 202 14.87 7.89 4.98
N VAL A 203 16.18 8.17 4.97
CA VAL A 203 16.85 8.87 6.07
C VAL A 203 16.24 10.25 6.31
N GLN A 204 16.01 11.02 5.25
CA GLN A 204 15.43 12.35 5.38
C GLN A 204 13.98 12.30 5.88
N HIS A 205 13.20 11.31 5.45
CA HIS A 205 11.81 11.14 5.85
C HIS A 205 11.67 10.87 7.35
N PHE A 206 12.51 9.98 7.90
CA PHE A 206 12.45 9.61 9.32
C PHE A 206 13.37 10.43 10.23
N LYS A 207 14.02 11.49 9.73
CA LYS A 207 15.03 12.25 10.46
C LYS A 207 14.58 12.78 11.83
N ASP A 208 13.33 13.25 11.90
CA ASP A 208 12.78 13.86 13.12
C ASP A 208 11.71 12.95 13.77
N SER A 209 11.80 11.64 13.52
CA SER A 209 10.89 10.62 14.03
C SER A 209 11.55 9.73 15.09
N SER A 210 10.78 8.81 15.68
CA SER A 210 11.31 7.76 16.58
C SER A 210 11.84 6.53 15.82
N VAL A 211 11.87 6.57 14.49
CA VAL A 211 12.37 5.47 13.66
C VAL A 211 13.88 5.62 13.47
N GLU A 212 14.65 4.64 13.91
CA GLU A 212 16.08 4.59 13.66
C GLU A 212 16.37 4.02 12.27
N VAL A 213 17.22 4.70 11.48
CA VAL A 213 17.58 4.27 10.12
C VAL A 213 19.07 3.99 10.03
N ASP A 214 19.44 2.75 9.65
CA ASP A 214 20.82 2.35 9.33
C ASP A 214 20.95 2.01 7.84
N ILE A 215 22.09 2.42 7.26
CA ILE A 215 22.38 2.18 5.85
C ILE A 215 23.68 1.40 5.70
N LYS A 216 23.63 0.27 4.98
CA LYS A 216 24.82 -0.41 4.49
C LYS A 216 25.03 -0.01 3.03
N ASP A 217 26.15 0.62 2.76
CA ASP A 217 26.63 0.96 1.42
C ASP A 217 27.24 -0.24 0.70
N GLY A 218 27.65 -0.07 -0.56
CA GLY A 218 28.23 -1.14 -1.37
C GLY A 218 29.48 -1.78 -0.73
N GLN A 219 30.29 -1.01 0.01
CA GLN A 219 31.48 -1.52 0.71
C GLN A 219 31.09 -2.40 1.89
N LYS A 220 30.15 -1.97 2.73
CA LYS A 220 29.61 -2.77 3.83
C LYS A 220 28.91 -4.03 3.32
N ILE A 221 28.10 -3.92 2.28
CA ILE A 221 27.41 -5.06 1.65
C ILE A 221 28.42 -6.14 1.25
N GLN A 222 29.52 -5.75 0.60
CA GLN A 222 30.55 -6.68 0.18
C GLN A 222 31.32 -7.25 1.38
N SER A 223 31.74 -6.42 2.33
CA SER A 223 32.56 -6.86 3.47
C SER A 223 31.82 -7.71 4.49
N GLU A 224 30.49 -7.51 4.61
CA GLU A 224 29.62 -8.27 5.51
C GLU A 224 29.01 -9.54 4.85
N GLY A 225 29.31 -9.79 3.57
CA GLY A 225 28.96 -11.04 2.90
C GLY A 225 27.57 -11.08 2.26
N PHE A 226 26.95 -9.94 1.95
CA PHE A 226 25.69 -9.89 1.18
C PHE A 226 25.94 -10.17 -0.30
N GLY A 227 26.35 -11.41 -0.61
CA GLY A 227 26.86 -11.74 -1.93
C GLY A 227 25.82 -11.75 -3.03
N LEU A 228 24.54 -12.02 -2.71
CA LEU A 228 23.46 -12.00 -3.71
C LEU A 228 23.03 -10.55 -4.02
N ILE A 229 22.94 -9.67 -3.03
CA ILE A 229 22.65 -8.25 -3.24
C ILE A 229 23.79 -7.61 -4.04
N HIS A 230 25.04 -7.91 -3.68
CA HIS A 230 26.22 -7.44 -4.43
C HIS A 230 26.20 -7.95 -5.88
N ALA A 231 25.89 -9.22 -6.11
CA ALA A 231 25.84 -9.81 -7.44
C ALA A 231 24.86 -9.10 -8.37
N VAL A 232 23.66 -8.76 -7.87
CA VAL A 232 22.67 -8.02 -8.64
C VAL A 232 23.15 -6.59 -8.92
N GLY A 233 23.61 -5.87 -7.88
CA GLY A 233 23.93 -4.44 -7.99
C GLY A 233 25.25 -4.13 -8.70
N LYS A 234 26.21 -5.04 -8.77
CA LYS A 234 27.55 -4.76 -9.34
C LYS A 234 27.55 -4.44 -10.84
N GLY A 235 26.44 -4.72 -11.53
CA GLY A 235 26.24 -4.36 -12.94
C GLY A 235 25.87 -2.90 -13.17
N SER A 236 25.57 -2.14 -12.12
CA SER A 236 25.27 -0.72 -12.19
C SER A 236 26.48 0.13 -11.76
N ILE A 237 26.49 1.40 -12.19
CA ILE A 237 27.36 2.43 -11.61
C ILE A 237 26.86 2.89 -10.23
N HIS A 238 25.60 2.63 -9.92
CA HIS A 238 24.97 2.93 -8.66
C HIS A 238 25.07 1.72 -7.74
N GLU A 239 25.88 1.84 -6.70
CA GLU A 239 26.09 0.75 -5.74
C GLU A 239 24.80 0.40 -5.00
N PRO A 240 24.59 -0.89 -4.67
CA PRO A 240 23.42 -1.31 -3.90
C PRO A 240 23.43 -0.74 -2.47
N ARG A 241 22.26 -0.74 -1.84
CA ARG A 241 22.05 -0.33 -0.43
C ARG A 241 21.20 -1.36 0.30
N VAL A 242 21.54 -1.64 1.55
CA VAL A 242 20.61 -2.24 2.51
C VAL A 242 20.18 -1.16 3.48
N ILE A 243 18.87 -0.90 3.53
CA ILE A 243 18.26 0.12 4.37
C ILE A 243 17.51 -0.60 5.48
N THR A 244 17.84 -0.34 6.73
CA THR A 244 17.16 -0.89 7.90
C THR A 244 16.47 0.24 8.65
N MET A 245 15.18 0.10 8.92
CA MET A 245 14.35 1.03 9.67
C MET A 245 13.82 0.31 10.89
N GLN A 246 14.07 0.82 12.09
CA GLN A 246 13.63 0.20 13.34
C GLN A 246 12.69 1.14 14.09
N TYR A 247 11.50 0.64 14.42
CA TYR A 247 10.51 1.29 15.25
C TYR A 247 10.22 0.45 16.49
N ASP A 248 10.52 0.98 17.65
CA ASP A 248 10.34 0.33 18.96
C ASP A 248 9.13 0.95 19.67
N GLY A 249 7.92 0.48 19.29
CA GLY A 249 6.65 0.96 19.86
C GLY A 249 6.16 0.18 21.07
N SER A 250 6.63 -1.07 21.26
CA SER A 250 6.28 -1.88 22.42
C SER A 250 7.06 -1.42 23.64
N ARG A 251 6.37 -1.42 24.79
CA ARG A 251 7.02 -1.17 26.10
C ARG A 251 7.57 -2.44 26.76
N THR A 252 7.52 -3.56 26.06
CA THR A 252 7.95 -4.89 26.52
C THR A 252 9.06 -5.41 25.60
N ASP A 253 9.83 -6.38 26.08
CA ASP A 253 10.87 -7.07 25.29
C ASP A 253 10.26 -8.05 24.25
N GLU A 254 9.20 -7.63 23.55
CA GLU A 254 8.58 -8.42 22.50
C GLU A 254 9.48 -8.49 21.27
N LYS A 255 9.58 -9.70 20.71
CA LYS A 255 10.31 -9.91 19.47
C LYS A 255 9.69 -9.09 18.33
N PRO A 256 10.52 -8.46 17.48
CA PRO A 256 10.00 -7.64 16.39
C PRO A 256 9.27 -8.48 15.32
N ILE A 257 8.38 -7.82 14.60
CA ILE A 257 7.95 -8.22 13.26
C ILE A 257 8.94 -7.62 12.28
N VAL A 258 9.48 -8.44 11.35
CA VAL A 258 10.37 -7.90 10.31
C VAL A 258 9.66 -7.87 8.97
N LEU A 259 9.66 -6.69 8.35
CA LEU A 259 9.16 -6.46 7.00
C LEU A 259 10.32 -6.34 6.03
N VAL A 260 10.32 -7.12 4.97
CA VAL A 260 11.37 -7.08 3.94
C VAL A 260 10.78 -6.60 2.64
N GLY A 261 11.41 -5.62 1.99
CA GLY A 261 10.94 -5.04 0.73
C GLY A 261 11.93 -5.26 -0.43
N LYS A 262 11.44 -5.80 -1.55
CA LYS A 262 12.18 -5.77 -2.81
C LYS A 262 12.36 -4.33 -3.25
N GLY A 263 13.61 -3.88 -3.41
CA GLY A 263 13.96 -2.50 -3.74
C GLY A 263 14.76 -2.37 -5.05
N ILE A 264 14.36 -3.09 -6.10
CA ILE A 264 15.00 -2.97 -7.42
C ILE A 264 14.55 -1.68 -8.08
N THR A 265 15.41 -0.65 -8.04
CA THR A 265 15.06 0.69 -8.52
C THR A 265 14.92 0.76 -10.05
N TYR A 266 15.56 -0.15 -10.77
CA TYR A 266 15.29 -0.45 -12.16
C TYR A 266 15.74 -1.87 -12.52
N ASP A 267 14.91 -2.60 -13.26
CA ASP A 267 15.21 -3.95 -13.72
C ASP A 267 15.21 -4.06 -15.24
N SER A 268 16.41 -4.21 -15.82
CA SER A 268 16.60 -4.48 -17.25
C SER A 268 16.48 -5.96 -17.59
N GLY A 269 16.48 -6.85 -16.58
CA GLY A 269 16.66 -8.29 -16.72
C GLY A 269 18.14 -8.70 -16.73
N GLY A 270 19.07 -7.77 -16.75
CA GLY A 270 20.49 -8.09 -16.90
C GLY A 270 20.79 -8.75 -18.24
N TYR A 271 21.72 -9.72 -18.29
CA TYR A 271 22.02 -10.47 -19.52
C TYR A 271 20.85 -11.33 -20.02
N SER A 272 19.91 -11.72 -19.16
CA SER A 272 18.61 -12.27 -19.55
C SER A 272 17.62 -11.16 -19.86
N ILE A 273 17.98 -10.29 -20.80
CA ILE A 273 17.36 -8.97 -21.05
C ILE A 273 15.87 -9.07 -21.33
N LYS A 274 15.10 -8.19 -20.68
CA LYS A 274 13.66 -8.05 -20.92
C LYS A 274 13.37 -7.56 -22.34
N SER A 275 12.19 -7.89 -22.84
CA SER A 275 11.71 -7.29 -24.10
C SER A 275 11.51 -5.78 -23.94
N LYS A 276 11.46 -5.04 -25.07
CA LYS A 276 11.19 -3.59 -25.06
C LYS A 276 9.92 -3.23 -24.27
N ILE A 277 8.85 -4.05 -24.38
CA ILE A 277 7.60 -3.82 -23.65
C ILE A 277 7.76 -4.22 -22.18
N GLY A 278 8.38 -5.38 -21.91
CA GLY A 278 8.59 -5.85 -20.54
C GLY A 278 9.53 -4.97 -19.71
N MET A 279 10.35 -4.14 -20.37
CA MET A 279 11.23 -3.18 -19.69
C MET A 279 10.52 -1.87 -19.31
N GLN A 280 9.37 -1.58 -19.93
CA GLN A 280 8.55 -0.43 -19.56
C GLN A 280 7.96 -0.66 -18.17
N THR A 281 7.84 0.42 -17.38
CA THR A 281 7.33 0.39 -16.02
C THR A 281 8.23 -0.30 -14.98
N MET A 282 9.39 -0.82 -15.35
CA MET A 282 10.33 -1.46 -14.39
C MET A 282 10.90 -0.50 -13.33
N LYS A 283 10.53 0.77 -13.34
CA LYS A 283 10.68 1.68 -12.20
C LYS A 283 9.85 1.25 -10.99
N PHE A 284 8.77 0.47 -11.20
CA PHE A 284 7.91 -0.03 -10.14
C PHE A 284 8.44 -1.29 -9.44
N ASP A 285 9.59 -1.80 -9.87
CA ASP A 285 10.16 -3.04 -9.32
C ASP A 285 10.75 -2.85 -7.89
N MET A 286 10.49 -1.71 -7.30
CA MET A 286 10.79 -1.33 -5.92
C MET A 286 9.53 -1.09 -5.08
N CYS A 287 8.32 -1.40 -5.58
CA CYS A 287 7.08 -1.16 -4.83
C CYS A 287 7.01 -1.96 -3.53
N GLY A 288 7.63 -3.14 -3.44
CA GLY A 288 7.76 -3.86 -2.18
C GLY A 288 8.47 -3.04 -1.12
N ALA A 289 9.57 -2.39 -1.48
CA ALA A 289 10.31 -1.50 -0.59
C ALA A 289 9.50 -0.23 -0.23
N ALA A 290 8.81 0.38 -1.19
CA ALA A 290 7.96 1.54 -0.95
C ALA A 290 6.84 1.23 0.05
N ASN A 291 6.22 0.04 -0.05
CA ASN A 291 5.22 -0.42 0.90
C ASN A 291 5.80 -0.63 2.30
N VAL A 292 7.02 -1.18 2.41
CA VAL A 292 7.68 -1.33 3.72
C VAL A 292 7.94 0.02 4.38
N VAL A 293 8.41 1.04 3.63
CA VAL A 293 8.56 2.41 4.17
C VAL A 293 7.23 2.94 4.68
N ALA A 294 6.15 2.79 3.90
CA ALA A 294 4.82 3.27 4.27
C ALA A 294 4.24 2.54 5.50
N MET A 295 4.51 1.23 5.66
CA MET A 295 4.09 0.45 6.83
C MET A 295 4.81 0.90 8.10
N ILE A 296 6.11 1.19 8.03
CA ILE A 296 6.87 1.77 9.16
C ILE A 296 6.33 3.15 9.52
N GLU A 297 6.01 3.98 8.51
CA GLU A 297 5.41 5.29 8.73
C GLU A 297 4.06 5.20 9.46
N VAL A 298 3.15 4.32 9.03
CA VAL A 298 1.86 4.09 9.72
C VAL A 298 2.08 3.66 11.16
N ALA A 299 2.99 2.72 11.41
CA ALA A 299 3.27 2.23 12.76
C ALA A 299 3.77 3.35 13.68
N HIS A 300 4.67 4.20 13.16
CA HIS A 300 5.19 5.37 13.88
C HIS A 300 4.10 6.42 14.13
N GLN A 301 3.38 6.84 13.10
CA GLN A 301 2.39 7.92 13.19
C GLN A 301 1.19 7.57 14.07
N LEU A 302 0.75 6.31 14.04
CA LEU A 302 -0.31 5.82 14.90
C LEU A 302 0.19 5.37 16.29
N ALA A 303 1.49 5.52 16.56
CA ALA A 303 2.13 5.09 17.81
C ALA A 303 1.72 3.66 18.20
N LEU A 304 1.75 2.73 17.24
CA LEU A 304 1.34 1.34 17.47
C LEU A 304 2.25 0.68 18.52
N PRO A 305 1.69 -0.06 19.50
CA PRO A 305 2.47 -0.68 20.57
C PRO A 305 3.14 -1.98 20.11
N ILE A 306 3.93 -1.94 19.04
CA ILE A 306 4.61 -3.09 18.43
C ILE A 306 6.06 -2.72 18.10
N ASN A 307 6.95 -3.71 18.11
CA ASN A 307 8.31 -3.58 17.60
C ASN A 307 8.33 -4.06 16.16
N ILE A 308 8.79 -3.21 15.25
CA ILE A 308 8.79 -3.48 13.81
C ILE A 308 10.13 -3.06 13.20
N ILE A 309 10.67 -3.89 12.32
CA ILE A 309 11.88 -3.59 11.57
C ILE A 309 11.59 -3.71 10.08
N GLY A 310 11.83 -2.64 9.33
CA GLY A 310 11.80 -2.65 7.87
C GLY A 310 13.21 -2.87 7.31
N ILE A 311 13.36 -3.79 6.38
CA ILE A 311 14.61 -4.05 5.66
C ILE A 311 14.36 -3.93 4.16
N ILE A 312 15.13 -3.08 3.49
CA ILE A 312 15.05 -2.90 2.04
C ILE A 312 16.37 -3.33 1.42
N ALA A 313 16.30 -4.28 0.49
CA ALA A 313 17.42 -4.64 -0.38
C ALA A 313 17.30 -3.85 -1.69
N SER A 314 18.03 -2.73 -1.81
CA SER A 314 17.95 -1.83 -2.96
C SER A 314 19.14 -2.03 -3.90
N ALA A 315 18.84 -2.27 -5.19
CA ALA A 315 19.83 -2.45 -6.25
C ALA A 315 19.26 -2.04 -7.60
N GLU A 316 20.12 -1.87 -8.61
CA GLU A 316 19.73 -1.80 -10.01
C GLU A 316 20.25 -3.04 -10.75
N ASN A 317 19.39 -3.72 -11.52
CA ASN A 317 19.79 -4.83 -12.38
C ASN A 317 20.13 -4.33 -13.78
N MET A 318 21.42 -4.09 -14.02
CA MET A 318 21.91 -3.46 -15.24
C MET A 318 22.93 -4.34 -15.97
N ILE A 319 23.25 -3.98 -17.20
CA ILE A 319 24.21 -4.69 -18.07
C ILE A 319 25.48 -3.88 -18.20
N ASN A 320 26.60 -4.48 -17.79
CA ASN A 320 27.95 -4.01 -18.08
C ASN A 320 28.95 -5.17 -18.00
N ASP A 321 30.24 -4.87 -18.10
CA ASP A 321 31.33 -5.85 -18.03
C ASP A 321 31.48 -6.55 -16.66
N LYS A 322 30.89 -5.97 -15.60
CA LYS A 322 30.90 -6.53 -14.24
C LYS A 322 29.60 -7.23 -13.86
N ALA A 323 28.53 -7.08 -14.65
CA ALA A 323 27.23 -7.66 -14.33
C ALA A 323 27.27 -9.18 -14.16
N MET A 324 26.39 -9.69 -13.31
CA MET A 324 26.19 -11.14 -13.18
C MET A 324 25.71 -11.74 -14.50
N LYS A 325 26.11 -12.99 -14.75
CA LYS A 325 25.78 -13.74 -15.98
C LYS A 325 25.11 -15.05 -15.63
N PRO A 326 24.32 -15.63 -16.52
CA PRO A 326 23.97 -17.03 -16.41
C PRO A 326 25.23 -17.91 -16.22
N ASP A 327 25.09 -18.93 -15.39
CA ASP A 327 26.12 -19.87 -14.93
C ASP A 327 27.14 -19.29 -13.90
N ASP A 328 27.02 -18.04 -13.52
CA ASP A 328 27.76 -17.51 -12.35
C ASP A 328 27.26 -18.14 -11.04
N VAL A 329 28.19 -18.33 -10.10
CA VAL A 329 27.87 -18.83 -8.74
C VAL A 329 28.26 -17.76 -7.72
N TYR A 330 27.34 -17.43 -6.80
CA TYR A 330 27.57 -16.47 -5.72
C TYR A 330 27.28 -17.09 -4.37
N THR A 331 27.98 -16.64 -3.34
CA THR A 331 27.72 -17.04 -1.96
C THR A 331 26.74 -16.08 -1.32
N ALA A 332 25.60 -16.57 -0.84
CA ALA A 332 24.60 -15.79 -0.08
C ALA A 332 25.11 -15.41 1.31
N LEU A 333 24.44 -14.47 1.98
CA LEU A 333 24.72 -14.11 3.37
C LEU A 333 24.59 -15.30 4.33
N SER A 334 23.74 -16.28 4.00
CA SER A 334 23.61 -17.54 4.76
C SER A 334 24.84 -18.45 4.68
N GLY A 335 25.76 -18.20 3.74
CA GLY A 335 26.92 -19.04 3.42
C GLY A 335 26.68 -20.09 2.34
N GLU A 336 25.44 -20.30 1.91
CA GLU A 336 25.11 -21.21 0.83
C GLU A 336 25.42 -20.59 -0.54
N THR A 337 25.79 -21.44 -1.49
CA THR A 337 26.08 -21.03 -2.87
C THR A 337 24.85 -21.08 -3.76
N VAL A 338 24.72 -20.10 -4.66
CA VAL A 338 23.58 -19.98 -5.59
C VAL A 338 24.09 -19.85 -7.01
N GLU A 339 23.69 -20.79 -7.87
CA GLU A 339 23.88 -20.73 -9.32
C GLU A 339 22.81 -19.80 -9.94
N VAL A 340 23.25 -18.85 -10.73
CA VAL A 340 22.37 -17.91 -11.45
C VAL A 340 22.10 -18.50 -12.85
N LEU A 341 20.92 -19.05 -13.09
CA LEU A 341 20.50 -19.50 -14.43
C LEU A 341 19.77 -18.41 -15.22
N ASN A 342 19.21 -17.42 -14.51
CA ASN A 342 18.48 -16.31 -15.12
C ASN A 342 18.75 -15.03 -14.35
N THR A 343 19.33 -14.04 -15.00
CA THR A 343 19.62 -12.75 -14.39
C THR A 343 18.38 -11.86 -14.23
N ASP A 344 17.25 -12.19 -14.87
CA ASP A 344 15.91 -11.58 -14.69
C ASP A 344 15.13 -12.23 -13.50
N ALA A 345 15.81 -13.03 -12.71
CA ALA A 345 15.35 -13.57 -11.44
C ALA A 345 16.19 -12.99 -10.27
N GLU A 346 16.49 -11.73 -10.33
CA GLU A 346 17.32 -10.92 -9.42
C GLU A 346 16.61 -10.60 -8.12
N GLY A 347 15.29 -10.35 -8.17
CA GLY A 347 14.49 -9.96 -7.01
C GLY A 347 14.57 -10.99 -5.89
N ARG A 348 14.47 -12.29 -6.23
CA ARG A 348 14.63 -13.37 -5.23
C ARG A 348 16.04 -13.48 -4.69
N LEU A 349 17.06 -13.06 -5.45
CA LEU A 349 18.44 -13.02 -4.97
C LEU A 349 18.62 -11.96 -3.88
N VAL A 350 18.21 -10.73 -4.15
CA VAL A 350 18.31 -9.66 -3.15
C VAL A 350 17.45 -9.94 -1.92
N LEU A 351 16.26 -10.58 -2.10
CA LEU A 351 15.39 -10.99 -1.01
C LEU A 351 16.01 -12.16 -0.21
N GLY A 352 16.73 -13.08 -0.84
CA GLY A 352 17.42 -14.16 -0.15
C GLY A 352 18.39 -13.63 0.92
N ASP A 353 19.26 -12.70 0.56
CA ASP A 353 20.16 -12.05 1.52
C ASP A 353 19.41 -11.22 2.57
N ALA A 354 18.37 -10.48 2.15
CA ALA A 354 17.61 -9.66 3.08
C ALA A 354 16.82 -10.48 4.10
N VAL A 355 16.23 -11.62 3.71
CA VAL A 355 15.54 -12.56 4.62
C VAL A 355 16.54 -13.24 5.54
N ALA A 356 17.72 -13.67 5.03
CA ALA A 356 18.79 -14.19 5.88
C ALA A 356 19.25 -13.15 6.92
N TYR A 357 19.38 -11.88 6.51
CA TYR A 357 19.71 -10.78 7.43
C TYR A 357 18.60 -10.55 8.47
N ALA A 358 17.34 -10.62 8.05
CA ALA A 358 16.18 -10.48 8.93
C ALA A 358 16.18 -11.49 10.09
N THR A 359 16.70 -12.70 9.89
CA THR A 359 16.77 -13.72 10.96
C THR A 359 17.66 -13.33 12.12
N GLN A 360 18.65 -12.45 11.90
CA GLN A 360 19.59 -12.00 12.93
C GLN A 360 18.89 -11.16 14.03
N PHE A 361 17.75 -10.56 13.73
CA PHE A 361 16.94 -9.81 14.69
C PHE A 361 16.04 -10.71 15.55
N GLN A 362 16.09 -12.04 15.36
CA GLN A 362 15.30 -13.02 16.11
C GLN A 362 13.78 -12.70 16.08
N PRO A 363 13.19 -12.40 14.91
CA PRO A 363 11.82 -11.94 14.84
C PRO A 363 10.81 -13.01 15.22
N GLN A 364 9.58 -12.60 15.56
CA GLN A 364 8.46 -13.52 15.69
C GLN A 364 7.98 -14.03 14.32
N VAL A 365 8.08 -13.19 13.27
CA VAL A 365 7.73 -13.52 11.90
C VAL A 365 8.44 -12.55 10.94
N ILE A 366 8.79 -13.03 9.76
CA ILE A 366 9.26 -12.22 8.63
C ILE A 366 8.16 -12.18 7.57
N LEU A 367 7.84 -10.98 7.08
CA LEU A 367 6.95 -10.77 5.94
C LEU A 367 7.75 -10.08 4.84
N ASP A 368 7.81 -10.65 3.65
CA ASP A 368 8.41 -9.95 2.51
C ASP A 368 7.39 -9.58 1.43
N PHE A 369 7.64 -8.46 0.78
CA PHE A 369 6.78 -7.87 -0.25
C PHE A 369 7.60 -7.61 -1.50
N ALA A 370 7.16 -8.16 -2.63
CA ALA A 370 7.90 -8.03 -3.88
C ALA A 370 7.00 -8.05 -5.12
N THR A 371 7.26 -7.15 -6.05
CA THR A 371 6.82 -7.24 -7.44
C THR A 371 7.67 -8.32 -8.13
N LEU A 372 7.31 -9.60 -7.91
CA LEU A 372 8.28 -10.66 -8.15
C LEU A 372 8.06 -11.42 -9.44
N THR A 373 6.83 -11.90 -9.68
CA THR A 373 6.64 -12.82 -10.80
C THR A 373 5.41 -12.50 -11.65
N GLY A 374 5.61 -12.43 -12.96
CA GLY A 374 4.48 -12.45 -13.90
C GLY A 374 3.63 -13.74 -13.79
N ALA A 375 4.16 -14.79 -13.17
CA ALA A 375 3.43 -16.02 -12.94
C ALA A 375 2.31 -15.85 -11.88
N ALA A 376 2.50 -14.99 -10.88
CA ALA A 376 1.44 -14.62 -9.93
C ALA A 376 0.30 -13.87 -10.63
N ILE A 377 0.63 -12.94 -11.52
CA ILE A 377 -0.37 -12.21 -12.35
C ILE A 377 -1.16 -13.20 -13.22
N VAL A 378 -0.49 -14.15 -13.88
CA VAL A 378 -1.16 -15.16 -14.71
C VAL A 378 -2.10 -16.04 -13.88
N ALA A 379 -1.75 -16.32 -12.61
CA ALA A 379 -2.55 -17.15 -11.73
C ALA A 379 -3.77 -16.43 -11.15
N LEU A 380 -3.62 -15.16 -10.74
CA LEU A 380 -4.61 -14.44 -9.92
C LEU A 380 -5.21 -13.19 -10.59
N GLY A 381 -4.56 -12.64 -11.61
CA GLY A 381 -4.90 -11.33 -12.19
C GLY A 381 -4.06 -10.19 -11.61
N GLU A 382 -4.34 -8.96 -12.05
CA GLU A 382 -3.55 -7.76 -11.71
C GLU A 382 -4.05 -7.03 -10.45
N ASP A 383 -5.16 -7.49 -9.87
CA ASP A 383 -5.84 -6.87 -8.73
C ASP A 383 -5.71 -7.68 -7.44
N LYS A 384 -4.81 -8.67 -7.42
CA LYS A 384 -4.67 -9.62 -6.30
C LYS A 384 -3.22 -9.92 -6.00
N ALA A 385 -2.90 -10.06 -4.70
CA ALA A 385 -1.61 -10.52 -4.25
C ALA A 385 -1.62 -12.04 -3.99
N ALA A 386 -0.52 -12.71 -4.32
CA ALA A 386 -0.29 -14.09 -3.90
C ALA A 386 0.46 -14.11 -2.58
N ALA A 387 -0.01 -14.91 -1.62
CA ALA A 387 0.65 -15.15 -0.35
C ALA A 387 1.16 -16.57 -0.25
N PHE A 388 2.37 -16.73 0.29
CA PHE A 388 3.00 -18.02 0.52
C PHE A 388 3.48 -18.09 1.97
N GLU A 389 3.36 -19.28 2.60
CA GLU A 389 3.78 -19.45 3.98
C GLU A 389 4.86 -20.51 4.16
N THR A 390 5.70 -20.29 5.16
CA THR A 390 6.61 -21.30 5.71
C THR A 390 6.64 -21.13 7.23
N ASN A 391 6.15 -22.15 7.96
CA ASN A 391 6.02 -22.15 9.42
C ASN A 391 5.19 -20.98 9.99
N ALA A 392 4.28 -20.37 9.19
CA ALA A 392 3.52 -19.16 9.53
C ALA A 392 2.01 -19.28 9.27
N SER A 393 1.45 -20.49 9.34
CA SER A 393 0.05 -20.76 8.97
C SER A 393 -0.97 -19.93 9.78
N GLU A 394 -0.72 -19.71 11.08
CA GLU A 394 -1.65 -18.92 11.91
C GLU A 394 -1.59 -17.43 11.55
N GLN A 395 -0.40 -16.90 11.28
CA GLN A 395 -0.22 -15.52 10.83
C GLN A 395 -0.87 -15.31 9.45
N LEU A 396 -0.70 -16.25 8.53
CA LEU A 396 -1.35 -16.18 7.21
C LEU A 396 -2.87 -16.18 7.34
N LYS A 397 -3.46 -17.07 8.16
CA LYS A 397 -4.91 -17.08 8.40
C LYS A 397 -5.43 -15.75 8.94
N ALA A 398 -4.71 -15.14 9.88
CA ALA A 398 -5.06 -13.83 10.42
C ALA A 398 -5.04 -12.76 9.34
N ILE A 399 -3.99 -12.71 8.50
CA ILE A 399 -3.87 -11.76 7.40
C ILE A 399 -4.98 -11.97 6.37
N LEU A 400 -5.24 -13.21 5.94
CA LEU A 400 -6.32 -13.52 4.98
C LEU A 400 -7.71 -13.17 5.53
N SER A 401 -7.91 -13.22 6.83
CA SER A 401 -9.15 -12.77 7.46
C SER A 401 -9.28 -11.26 7.42
N ILE A 402 -8.22 -10.53 7.82
CA ILE A 402 -8.20 -9.07 7.86
C ILE A 402 -8.29 -8.49 6.44
N SER A 403 -7.56 -9.05 5.48
CA SER A 403 -7.54 -8.57 4.09
C SER A 403 -8.93 -8.46 3.47
N LYS A 404 -9.82 -9.40 3.80
CA LYS A 404 -11.22 -9.38 3.37
C LYS A 404 -12.03 -8.24 3.98
N THR A 405 -11.69 -7.82 5.21
CA THR A 405 -12.43 -6.73 5.88
C THR A 405 -12.05 -5.35 5.39
N VAL A 406 -10.89 -5.22 4.73
CA VAL A 406 -10.35 -3.96 4.20
C VAL A 406 -10.26 -3.96 2.66
N ASP A 407 -10.93 -4.93 2.02
CA ASP A 407 -10.97 -5.10 0.56
C ASP A 407 -9.60 -5.26 -0.12
N GLU A 408 -8.62 -5.79 0.60
CA GLU A 408 -7.31 -6.15 0.05
C GLU A 408 -7.33 -7.62 -0.39
N GLN A 409 -7.29 -7.87 -1.69
CA GLN A 409 -7.47 -9.20 -2.27
C GLN A 409 -6.17 -10.01 -2.20
N VAL A 410 -6.03 -10.85 -1.18
CA VAL A 410 -4.87 -11.72 -0.95
C VAL A 410 -5.29 -13.19 -1.00
N PHE A 411 -4.55 -14.02 -1.74
CA PHE A 411 -4.83 -15.45 -1.89
C PHE A 411 -3.60 -16.31 -1.61
N GLU A 412 -3.80 -17.37 -0.84
CA GLU A 412 -2.76 -18.34 -0.55
C GLU A 412 -2.44 -19.23 -1.77
N LEU A 413 -1.15 -19.37 -2.07
CA LEU A 413 -0.61 -20.39 -2.98
C LEU A 413 0.39 -21.28 -2.21
N PRO A 414 0.39 -22.63 -2.43
CA PRO A 414 1.14 -23.55 -1.59
C PRO A 414 2.61 -23.71 -2.04
N ILE A 415 3.54 -23.78 -1.06
CA ILE A 415 4.90 -24.29 -1.29
C ILE A 415 4.93 -25.75 -0.86
N THR A 416 5.29 -26.66 -1.79
CA THR A 416 5.34 -28.11 -1.54
C THR A 416 6.78 -28.64 -1.46
N LYS A 417 6.91 -29.96 -1.24
CA LYS A 417 8.22 -30.62 -1.32
C LYS A 417 8.87 -30.49 -2.69
N THR A 418 8.06 -30.40 -3.75
CA THR A 418 8.54 -30.29 -5.12
C THR A 418 9.37 -29.03 -5.32
N GLU A 419 8.84 -27.88 -4.94
CA GLU A 419 9.54 -26.60 -5.08
C GLU A 419 10.78 -26.54 -4.20
N ARG A 420 10.70 -27.08 -2.96
CA ARG A 420 11.85 -27.19 -2.04
C ARG A 420 12.97 -28.09 -2.55
N GLN A 421 12.65 -29.02 -3.44
CA GLN A 421 13.65 -29.85 -4.14
C GLN A 421 14.18 -29.15 -5.39
N LEU A 422 13.31 -28.48 -6.15
CA LEU A 422 13.68 -27.80 -7.39
C LEU A 422 14.71 -26.69 -7.17
N ILE A 423 14.62 -25.93 -6.07
CA ILE A 423 15.61 -24.89 -5.75
C ILE A 423 17.01 -25.43 -5.47
N LYS A 424 17.15 -26.74 -5.20
CA LYS A 424 18.41 -27.45 -4.94
C LYS A 424 18.94 -28.21 -6.15
N ASN A 425 18.32 -28.03 -7.31
CA ASN A 425 18.68 -28.78 -8.53
C ASN A 425 19.79 -28.07 -9.31
N SER A 426 20.97 -27.93 -8.70
CA SER A 426 22.21 -27.47 -9.34
C SER A 426 23.28 -28.56 -9.24
N ASP A 427 24.10 -28.66 -10.27
CA ASP A 427 25.27 -29.56 -10.30
C ASP A 427 26.54 -28.93 -9.74
N VAL A 428 26.50 -27.57 -9.51
CA VAL A 428 27.71 -26.80 -9.17
C VAL A 428 27.56 -25.94 -7.92
N ALA A 429 26.33 -25.78 -7.40
CA ALA A 429 26.01 -24.94 -6.23
C ALA A 429 24.97 -25.62 -5.32
N ASP A 430 24.74 -25.09 -4.14
CA ASP A 430 23.73 -25.60 -3.21
C ASP A 430 22.31 -25.32 -3.69
N LEU A 431 22.12 -24.17 -4.34
CA LEU A 431 20.83 -23.67 -4.80
C LEU A 431 20.92 -23.15 -6.24
N VAL A 432 19.75 -23.03 -6.89
CA VAL A 432 19.60 -22.41 -8.21
C VAL A 432 18.49 -21.35 -8.17
N ASN A 433 18.71 -20.21 -8.85
CA ASN A 433 17.75 -19.10 -8.79
C ASN A 433 16.57 -19.22 -9.75
N HIS A 434 16.57 -20.17 -10.68
CA HIS A 434 15.55 -20.28 -11.72
C HIS A 434 15.26 -21.73 -12.11
N THR A 435 14.07 -21.93 -12.67
CA THR A 435 13.66 -23.18 -13.32
C THR A 435 12.96 -22.88 -14.65
N ASN A 436 13.19 -23.71 -15.65
CA ASN A 436 12.49 -23.63 -16.94
C ASN A 436 11.08 -24.27 -16.90
N GLY A 437 10.71 -24.88 -15.78
CA GLY A 437 9.43 -25.54 -15.57
C GLY A 437 8.26 -24.57 -15.33
N GLN A 438 7.11 -25.15 -15.07
CA GLN A 438 5.91 -24.44 -14.60
C GLN A 438 6.00 -24.12 -13.09
N GLY A 439 5.04 -23.35 -12.58
CA GLY A 439 5.00 -23.01 -11.15
C GLY A 439 6.08 -22.01 -10.72
N LYS A 440 6.42 -21.05 -11.57
CA LYS A 440 7.52 -20.11 -11.32
C LYS A 440 7.31 -19.24 -10.08
N ALA A 441 6.07 -18.87 -9.74
CA ALA A 441 5.78 -18.15 -8.50
C ALA A 441 6.05 -19.01 -7.26
N LEU A 442 5.62 -20.28 -7.28
CA LEU A 442 5.86 -21.25 -6.21
C LEU A 442 7.37 -21.51 -6.00
N PHE A 443 8.10 -21.63 -7.11
CA PHE A 443 9.56 -21.77 -7.08
C PHE A 443 10.23 -20.55 -6.45
N ALA A 444 9.83 -19.34 -6.87
CA ALA A 444 10.39 -18.09 -6.37
C ALA A 444 10.14 -17.93 -4.85
N ALA A 445 8.91 -18.17 -4.41
CA ALA A 445 8.53 -18.15 -3.00
C ALA A 445 9.33 -19.20 -2.19
N SER A 446 9.49 -20.43 -2.74
CA SER A 446 10.28 -21.47 -2.09
C SER A 446 11.76 -21.09 -1.95
N PHE A 447 12.33 -20.42 -2.97
CA PHE A 447 13.71 -19.94 -2.93
C PHE A 447 13.90 -18.89 -1.83
N ILE A 448 13.04 -17.88 -1.76
CA ILE A 448 13.14 -16.82 -0.74
C ILE A 448 12.94 -17.40 0.66
N SER A 449 11.89 -18.21 0.85
CA SER A 449 11.55 -18.82 2.13
C SER A 449 12.64 -19.77 2.66
N HIS A 450 13.49 -20.30 1.80
CA HIS A 450 14.63 -21.13 2.22
C HIS A 450 15.56 -20.37 3.18
N PHE A 451 15.77 -19.08 2.94
CA PHE A 451 16.68 -18.23 3.74
C PHE A 451 16.11 -17.79 5.09
N SER A 452 14.84 -18.04 5.37
CA SER A 452 14.27 -17.79 6.70
C SER A 452 14.66 -18.86 7.75
N GLY A 453 15.18 -20.00 7.30
CA GLY A 453 15.54 -21.11 8.17
C GLY A 453 14.35 -21.66 8.94
N SER A 454 14.37 -21.54 10.27
CA SER A 454 13.27 -21.95 11.15
C SER A 454 12.32 -20.80 11.53
N VAL A 455 12.63 -19.58 11.15
CA VAL A 455 11.79 -18.40 11.45
C VAL A 455 10.52 -18.46 10.62
N PRO A 456 9.33 -18.22 11.21
CA PRO A 456 8.07 -18.09 10.47
C PRO A 456 8.19 -17.04 9.38
N HIS A 457 7.77 -17.38 8.14
CA HIS A 457 7.95 -16.52 6.98
C HIS A 457 6.71 -16.49 6.10
N LEU A 458 6.33 -15.29 5.68
CA LEU A 458 5.28 -15.02 4.70
C LEU A 458 5.87 -14.21 3.54
N HIS A 459 5.70 -14.73 2.33
CA HIS A 459 6.03 -14.01 1.10
C HIS A 459 4.77 -13.52 0.42
N PHE A 460 4.76 -12.23 0.02
CA PHE A 460 3.69 -11.60 -0.73
C PHE A 460 4.21 -11.17 -2.11
N ASP A 461 3.75 -11.89 -3.16
CA ASP A 461 4.00 -11.49 -4.55
C ASP A 461 2.92 -10.50 -4.99
N ILE A 462 3.33 -9.24 -5.11
CA ILE A 462 2.48 -8.08 -5.44
C ILE A 462 2.77 -7.57 -6.85
N ALA A 463 3.11 -8.46 -7.77
CA ALA A 463 3.47 -8.11 -9.15
C ALA A 463 2.27 -7.60 -9.99
N GLY A 464 1.04 -7.86 -9.54
CA GLY A 464 -0.22 -7.45 -10.18
C GLY A 464 -0.64 -6.01 -9.89
#